data_f667a48dd48c5d4bc534ffaba9d92941
#
_entry.id   f667a48dd48c5d4bc534ffaba9d92941
#
_cell.length_a   1.000
_cell.length_b   1.000
_cell.length_c   1.000
_cell.angle_alpha   90.00
_cell.angle_beta   90.00
_cell.angle_gamma   90.00
#
_symmetry.space_group_name_H-M   'P 1'
#
loop_
_entity.id
_entity.type
_entity.pdbx_description
1 polymer ?
#
loop_
_entity_poly.entity_id
_entity_poly.type
_entity_poly.pdbx_seq_one_letter_code
_entity_poly.pdbx_strand_id
1 'polypeptide(L)'
;MMGLLFLFGCFLALGLFFLAAAALRLPTIGAARAMLGTVKQERKSAKTLETGLMTVAVRLAKHIRMDEYKRGRMANVLKAGGINVTPEVYQAYALTKAGAVLLGVIPCVFLLPLLSPIVVILAVLLYFKETQKADEKLKAKREEIEGELPRMVATIEQELKSSRNVIGMLERFKTNAGPALTGELDILLADMRSSNYEAALTRFEARLNSPMLSDVVRGLIGVLRGDDSVVYFQMLAHDFKQIELQRLKAE
;
A
#
# COMPACT_ATOMS: atom_id res chain seq x y z
N MET A 1 -28.90 25.27 33.26
CA MET A 1 -28.70 23.92 32.74
C MET A 1 -28.63 23.85 31.23
N MET A 2 -29.52 24.53 30.47
CA MET A 2 -29.49 24.52 28.98
C MET A 2 -28.17 25.05 28.36
N GLY A 3 -27.57 26.11 28.91
CA GLY A 3 -26.33 26.67 28.39
C GLY A 3 -25.10 25.72 28.52
N LEU A 4 -25.03 24.94 29.60
CA LEU A 4 -23.96 23.99 29.84
C LEU A 4 -24.06 22.78 28.91
N LEU A 5 -25.29 22.35 28.60
CA LEU A 5 -25.60 21.32 27.60
C LEU A 5 -25.25 21.78 26.19
N PHE A 6 -25.52 23.02 25.85
CA PHE A 6 -25.17 23.58 24.54
C PHE A 6 -23.65 23.68 24.37
N LEU A 7 -22.94 24.15 25.39
CA LEU A 7 -21.48 24.28 25.39
C LEU A 7 -20.79 22.91 25.29
N PHE A 8 -21.29 21.92 26.00
CA PHE A 8 -20.82 20.54 25.90
C PHE A 8 -21.11 19.94 24.53
N GLY A 9 -22.29 20.18 23.93
CA GLY A 9 -22.63 19.75 22.59
C GLY A 9 -21.71 20.35 21.52
N CYS A 10 -21.36 21.64 21.65
CA CYS A 10 -20.39 22.28 20.77
C CYS A 10 -18.99 21.70 20.89
N PHE A 11 -18.51 21.41 22.10
CA PHE A 11 -17.21 20.75 22.31
C PHE A 11 -17.19 19.33 21.75
N LEU A 12 -18.27 18.59 21.91
CA LEU A 12 -18.40 17.22 21.42
C LEU A 12 -18.48 17.19 19.89
N ALA A 13 -19.25 18.11 19.28
CA ALA A 13 -19.33 18.29 17.82
C ALA A 13 -17.95 18.68 17.23
N LEU A 14 -17.22 19.58 17.88
CA LEU A 14 -15.85 19.94 17.52
C LEU A 14 -14.90 18.74 17.64
N GLY A 15 -14.99 17.97 18.71
CA GLY A 15 -14.18 16.78 18.92
C GLY A 15 -14.42 15.70 17.85
N LEU A 16 -15.70 15.45 17.50
CA LEU A 16 -16.08 14.54 16.42
C LEU A 16 -15.65 15.05 15.04
N PHE A 17 -15.79 16.36 14.81
CA PHE A 17 -15.30 16.98 13.57
C PHE A 17 -13.77 16.82 13.42
N PHE A 18 -12.99 17.03 14.49
CA PHE A 18 -11.55 16.84 14.45
C PHE A 18 -11.15 15.36 14.29
N LEU A 19 -11.88 14.44 14.91
CA LEU A 19 -11.69 13.00 14.73
C LEU A 19 -12.00 12.57 13.29
N ALA A 20 -13.10 13.05 12.74
CA ALA A 20 -13.49 12.79 11.35
C ALA A 20 -12.48 13.39 10.35
N ALA A 21 -12.05 14.63 10.60
CA ALA A 21 -11.05 15.30 9.77
C ALA A 21 -9.69 14.58 9.82
N ALA A 22 -9.26 14.10 10.98
CA ALA A 22 -8.05 13.31 11.14
C ALA A 22 -8.16 11.94 10.43
N ALA A 23 -9.33 11.31 10.49
CA ALA A 23 -9.59 10.03 9.83
C ALA A 23 -9.69 10.13 8.31
N LEU A 24 -10.26 11.22 7.81
CA LEU A 24 -10.42 11.51 6.38
C LEU A 24 -9.20 12.21 5.76
N ARG A 25 -8.15 12.48 6.56
CA ARG A 25 -6.97 13.25 6.12
C ARG A 25 -7.32 14.58 5.43
N LEU A 26 -8.44 15.21 5.80
CA LEU A 26 -8.75 16.53 5.29
C LEU A 26 -7.69 17.52 5.81
N PRO A 27 -7.17 18.44 4.98
CA PRO A 27 -6.16 19.42 5.37
C PRO A 27 -6.79 20.54 6.21
N THR A 28 -7.39 20.17 7.36
CA THR A 28 -7.96 21.13 8.29
C THR A 28 -6.95 21.46 9.36
N ILE A 29 -6.50 22.69 9.40
CA ILE A 29 -5.65 23.30 10.46
C ILE A 29 -4.18 22.84 10.48
N GLY A 30 -3.79 21.70 9.90
CA GLY A 30 -2.39 21.29 9.81
C GLY A 30 -1.53 22.29 9.02
N ALA A 31 -2.07 22.86 7.97
CA ALA A 31 -1.40 23.90 7.17
C ALA A 31 -1.25 25.23 7.94
N ALA A 32 -2.24 25.61 8.75
CA ALA A 32 -2.18 26.84 9.55
C ALA A 32 -1.22 26.70 10.76
N ARG A 33 -1.10 25.49 11.36
CA ARG A 33 -0.17 25.23 12.47
C ARG A 33 1.26 24.93 12.04
N ALA A 34 1.49 24.47 10.82
CA ALA A 34 2.85 24.35 10.27
C ALA A 34 3.56 25.71 10.20
N MET A 35 2.79 26.80 10.08
CA MET A 35 3.31 28.16 10.15
C MET A 35 3.64 28.63 11.58
N LEU A 36 3.17 27.94 12.63
CA LEU A 36 3.31 28.33 14.05
C LEU A 36 4.27 27.44 14.86
N GLY A 37 5.08 26.58 14.25
CA GLY A 37 6.26 25.94 14.88
C GLY A 37 6.01 24.86 15.95
N THR A 38 4.76 24.34 16.16
CA THR A 38 4.46 23.38 17.24
C THR A 38 4.31 21.92 16.79
N VAL A 39 4.84 21.56 15.63
CA VAL A 39 4.69 20.22 14.98
C VAL A 39 5.32 19.06 15.78
N LYS A 40 6.21 19.33 16.74
CA LYS A 40 6.98 18.29 17.44
C LYS A 40 6.19 17.53 18.52
N GLN A 41 5.17 18.15 19.09
CA GLN A 41 4.41 17.58 20.23
C GLN A 41 3.21 16.74 19.78
N GLU A 42 2.53 17.09 18.69
CA GLU A 42 1.38 16.33 18.17
C GLU A 42 1.79 14.97 17.56
N ARG A 43 2.99 14.89 16.96
CA ARG A 43 3.54 13.59 16.48
C ARG A 43 3.79 12.59 17.61
N LYS A 44 4.10 13.04 18.84
CA LYS A 44 4.28 12.17 20.01
C LYS A 44 2.94 11.63 20.51
N SER A 45 1.91 12.47 20.64
CA SER A 45 0.58 12.05 21.11
C SER A 45 -0.11 11.12 20.11
N ALA A 46 -0.05 11.41 18.79
CA ALA A 46 -0.60 10.54 17.77
C ALA A 46 0.09 9.18 17.74
N LYS A 47 1.43 9.14 17.87
CA LYS A 47 2.18 7.89 17.99
C LYS A 47 1.83 7.10 19.25
N THR A 48 1.60 7.77 20.38
CA THR A 48 1.24 7.11 21.63
C THR A 48 -0.15 6.48 21.55
N LEU A 49 -1.13 7.16 20.96
CA LEU A 49 -2.48 6.62 20.71
C LEU A 49 -2.43 5.45 19.70
N GLU A 50 -1.68 5.59 18.64
CA GLU A 50 -1.50 4.55 17.63
C GLU A 50 -0.82 3.30 18.23
N THR A 51 0.18 3.50 19.08
CA THR A 51 0.84 2.41 19.83
C THR A 51 -0.12 1.74 20.79
N GLY A 52 -0.96 2.50 21.49
CA GLY A 52 -2.01 1.98 22.38
C GLY A 52 -3.04 1.15 21.61
N LEU A 53 -3.55 1.65 20.50
CA LEU A 53 -4.48 0.92 19.63
C LEU A 53 -3.84 -0.36 19.07
N MET A 54 -2.55 -0.31 18.71
CA MET A 54 -1.82 -1.48 18.23
C MET A 54 -1.67 -2.56 19.33
N THR A 55 -1.42 -2.14 20.58
CA THR A 55 -1.33 -3.06 21.71
C THR A 55 -2.66 -3.78 21.95
N VAL A 56 -3.77 -3.07 21.89
CA VAL A 56 -5.12 -3.64 21.99
C VAL A 56 -5.41 -4.56 20.81
N ALA A 57 -5.04 -4.14 19.59
CA ALA A 57 -5.19 -4.94 18.37
C ALA A 57 -4.45 -6.28 18.46
N VAL A 58 -3.21 -6.30 18.96
CA VAL A 58 -2.44 -7.55 19.16
C VAL A 58 -3.13 -8.50 20.13
N ARG A 59 -3.77 -7.97 21.20
CA ARG A 59 -4.56 -8.80 22.12
C ARG A 59 -5.83 -9.34 21.46
N LEU A 60 -6.53 -8.49 20.70
CA LEU A 60 -7.77 -8.86 20.01
C LEU A 60 -7.51 -9.86 18.87
N ALA A 61 -6.36 -9.76 18.19
CA ALA A 61 -5.96 -10.66 17.13
C ALA A 61 -5.97 -12.14 17.53
N LYS A 62 -5.73 -12.45 18.82
CA LYS A 62 -5.78 -13.82 19.35
C LYS A 62 -7.19 -14.44 19.29
N HIS A 63 -8.24 -13.62 19.24
CA HIS A 63 -9.63 -14.07 19.23
C HIS A 63 -10.24 -14.03 17.82
N ILE A 64 -9.56 -13.39 16.85
CA ILE A 64 -10.04 -13.31 15.47
C ILE A 64 -9.68 -14.60 14.74
N ARG A 65 -10.69 -15.36 14.37
CA ARG A 65 -10.55 -16.52 13.47
C ARG A 65 -10.78 -16.06 12.05
N MET A 66 -9.74 -16.17 11.22
CA MET A 66 -9.86 -15.93 9.78
C MET A 66 -9.92 -17.26 9.04
N ASP A 67 -10.72 -17.30 7.98
CA ASP A 67 -10.70 -18.37 7.01
C ASP A 67 -9.31 -18.45 6.35
N GLU A 68 -8.80 -19.68 6.17
CA GLU A 68 -7.43 -19.93 5.71
C GLU A 68 -7.15 -19.32 4.33
N TYR A 69 -8.14 -19.33 3.45
CA TYR A 69 -8.06 -18.68 2.14
C TYR A 69 -7.91 -17.15 2.26
N LYS A 70 -8.74 -16.51 3.09
CA LYS A 70 -8.67 -15.05 3.34
C LYS A 70 -7.37 -14.65 4.01
N ARG A 71 -6.89 -15.48 4.94
CA ARG A 71 -5.61 -15.30 5.63
C ARG A 71 -4.44 -15.32 4.65
N GLY A 72 -4.37 -16.33 3.78
CA GLY A 72 -3.33 -16.47 2.77
C GLY A 72 -3.32 -15.29 1.78
N ARG A 73 -4.48 -14.92 1.27
CA ARG A 73 -4.63 -13.75 0.37
C ARG A 73 -4.14 -12.46 1.04
N MET A 74 -4.62 -12.19 2.25
CA MET A 74 -4.24 -10.98 3.00
C MET A 74 -2.74 -10.97 3.34
N ALA A 75 -2.17 -12.11 3.72
CA ALA A 75 -0.73 -12.24 3.98
C ALA A 75 0.11 -11.89 2.75
N ASN A 76 -0.30 -12.34 1.56
CA ASN A 76 0.37 -12.03 0.30
C ASN A 76 0.28 -10.53 -0.02
N VAL A 77 -0.90 -9.92 0.14
CA VAL A 77 -1.11 -8.48 -0.09
C VAL A 77 -0.28 -7.64 0.87
N LEU A 78 -0.28 -7.97 2.17
CA LEU A 78 0.50 -7.26 3.19
C LEU A 78 2.00 -7.36 2.91
N LYS A 79 2.48 -8.56 2.61
CA LYS A 79 3.89 -8.81 2.28
C LYS A 79 4.32 -8.08 1.00
N ALA A 80 3.52 -8.14 -0.05
CA ALA A 80 3.78 -7.43 -1.30
C ALA A 80 3.71 -5.90 -1.13
N GLY A 81 2.81 -5.40 -0.28
CA GLY A 81 2.69 -3.98 0.09
C GLY A 81 3.78 -3.48 1.07
N GLY A 82 4.71 -4.35 1.50
CA GLY A 82 5.78 -3.99 2.45
C GLY A 82 5.28 -3.74 3.88
N ILE A 83 4.13 -4.32 4.26
CA ILE A 83 3.55 -4.17 5.59
C ILE A 83 3.91 -5.41 6.42
N ASN A 84 4.85 -5.26 7.36
CA ASN A 84 5.33 -6.34 8.22
C ASN A 84 4.40 -6.58 9.44
N VAL A 85 3.13 -6.95 9.16
CA VAL A 85 2.14 -7.25 10.20
C VAL A 85 1.38 -8.50 9.77
N THR A 86 0.98 -9.36 10.73
CA THR A 86 0.16 -10.53 10.41
C THR A 86 -1.26 -10.12 10.01
N PRO A 87 -1.94 -10.90 9.15
CA PRO A 87 -3.32 -10.61 8.71
C PRO A 87 -4.30 -10.40 9.84
N GLU A 88 -4.18 -11.21 10.89
CA GLU A 88 -5.03 -11.15 12.09
C GLU A 88 -4.84 -9.83 12.84
N VAL A 89 -3.59 -9.39 13.02
CA VAL A 89 -3.27 -8.13 13.69
C VAL A 89 -3.71 -6.94 12.84
N TYR A 90 -3.57 -7.00 11.52
CA TYR A 90 -4.03 -5.95 10.62
C TYR A 90 -5.56 -5.77 10.69
N GLN A 91 -6.31 -6.87 10.65
CA GLN A 91 -7.76 -6.83 10.77
C GLN A 91 -8.21 -6.40 12.18
N ALA A 92 -7.53 -6.90 13.23
CA ALA A 92 -7.77 -6.47 14.60
C ALA A 92 -7.53 -4.97 14.79
N TYR A 93 -6.51 -4.42 14.15
CA TYR A 93 -6.22 -2.99 14.20
C TYR A 93 -7.33 -2.15 13.55
N ALA A 94 -7.83 -2.56 12.38
CA ALA A 94 -8.97 -1.90 11.75
C ALA A 94 -10.22 -1.94 12.63
N LEU A 95 -10.49 -3.10 13.27
CA LEU A 95 -11.60 -3.28 14.19
C LEU A 95 -11.45 -2.45 15.48
N THR A 96 -10.24 -2.41 16.05
CA THR A 96 -9.94 -1.61 17.25
C THR A 96 -10.12 -0.13 16.98
N LYS A 97 -9.69 0.33 15.80
CA LYS A 97 -9.84 1.73 15.40
C LYS A 97 -11.30 2.12 15.19
N ALA A 98 -12.07 1.26 14.53
CA ALA A 98 -13.52 1.44 14.38
C ALA A 98 -14.24 1.37 15.74
N GLY A 99 -13.84 0.45 16.59
CA GLY A 99 -14.37 0.29 17.95
C GLY A 99 -14.10 1.50 18.85
N ALA A 100 -12.93 2.12 18.73
CA ALA A 100 -12.61 3.35 19.46
C ALA A 100 -13.55 4.52 19.06
N VAL A 101 -13.95 4.58 17.80
CA VAL A 101 -14.94 5.57 17.33
C VAL A 101 -16.35 5.21 17.82
N LEU A 102 -16.70 3.92 17.84
CA LEU A 102 -17.98 3.45 18.38
C LEU A 102 -18.13 3.73 19.88
N LEU A 103 -17.06 3.72 20.66
CA LEU A 103 -17.11 4.15 22.07
C LEU A 103 -17.60 5.59 22.23
N GLY A 104 -17.33 6.45 21.22
CA GLY A 104 -17.89 7.81 21.17
C GLY A 104 -19.40 7.86 20.94
N VAL A 105 -20.04 6.77 20.51
CA VAL A 105 -21.51 6.71 20.36
C VAL A 105 -22.20 6.76 21.72
N ILE A 106 -21.59 6.16 22.78
CA ILE A 106 -22.19 6.08 24.11
C ILE A 106 -22.58 7.46 24.65
N PRO A 107 -21.66 8.43 24.78
CA PRO A 107 -22.05 9.79 25.20
C PRO A 107 -22.95 10.51 24.18
N CYS A 108 -22.80 10.20 22.88
CA CYS A 108 -23.62 10.80 21.84
C CYS A 108 -25.10 10.42 21.94
N VAL A 109 -25.41 9.17 22.24
CA VAL A 109 -26.80 8.69 22.43
C VAL A 109 -27.49 9.40 23.60
N PHE A 110 -26.76 9.68 24.70
CA PHE A 110 -27.31 10.34 25.88
C PHE A 110 -27.51 11.85 25.70
N LEU A 111 -26.62 12.51 24.95
CA LEU A 111 -26.62 13.97 24.81
C LEU A 111 -27.30 14.46 23.51
N LEU A 112 -27.12 13.76 22.42
CA LEU A 112 -27.61 14.14 21.09
C LEU A 112 -28.01 12.88 20.28
N PRO A 113 -29.17 12.27 20.59
CA PRO A 113 -29.57 10.99 19.97
C PRO A 113 -29.65 11.05 18.43
N LEU A 114 -29.92 12.24 17.87
CA LEU A 114 -29.99 12.45 16.43
C LEU A 114 -28.63 12.28 15.73
N LEU A 115 -27.50 12.46 16.43
CA LEU A 115 -26.16 12.30 15.88
C LEU A 115 -25.63 10.87 15.95
N SER A 116 -26.26 10.00 16.74
CA SER A 116 -25.80 8.61 16.92
C SER A 116 -25.69 7.80 15.61
N PRO A 117 -26.63 7.86 14.64
CA PRO A 117 -26.51 7.12 13.40
C PRO A 117 -25.32 7.60 12.54
N ILE A 118 -25.01 8.89 12.60
CA ILE A 118 -23.87 9.45 11.86
C ILE A 118 -22.54 8.88 12.36
N VAL A 119 -22.39 8.75 13.68
CA VAL A 119 -21.17 8.17 14.28
C VAL A 119 -21.03 6.69 13.94
N VAL A 120 -22.13 5.94 13.90
CA VAL A 120 -22.11 4.53 13.47
C VAL A 120 -21.69 4.40 12.02
N ILE A 121 -22.26 5.20 11.12
CA ILE A 121 -21.87 5.22 9.70
C ILE A 121 -20.38 5.56 9.57
N LEU A 122 -19.90 6.56 10.31
CA LEU A 122 -18.48 6.94 10.29
C LEU A 122 -17.56 5.80 10.76
N ALA A 123 -17.94 5.07 11.80
CA ALA A 123 -17.15 3.92 12.29
C ALA A 123 -17.07 2.81 11.23
N VAL A 124 -18.17 2.52 10.53
CA VAL A 124 -18.20 1.53 9.45
C VAL A 124 -17.32 1.98 8.28
N LEU A 125 -17.42 3.24 7.87
CA LEU A 125 -16.57 3.79 6.79
C LEU A 125 -15.08 3.74 7.15
N LEU A 126 -14.74 4.04 8.40
CA LEU A 126 -13.36 3.94 8.89
C LEU A 126 -12.83 2.51 8.85
N TYR A 127 -13.65 1.53 9.22
CA TYR A 127 -13.28 0.13 9.14
C TYR A 127 -12.95 -0.28 7.69
N PHE A 128 -13.84 0.03 6.74
CA PHE A 128 -13.60 -0.27 5.33
C PHE A 128 -12.38 0.46 4.76
N LYS A 129 -12.22 1.74 5.08
CA LYS A 129 -11.06 2.52 4.65
C LYS A 129 -9.74 1.95 5.18
N GLU A 130 -9.71 1.50 6.43
CA GLU A 130 -8.50 0.92 7.02
C GLU A 130 -8.16 -0.44 6.38
N THR A 131 -9.16 -1.28 6.10
CA THR A 131 -8.94 -2.60 5.46
C THR A 131 -8.48 -2.47 4.01
N GLN A 132 -8.86 -1.40 3.30
CA GLN A 132 -8.45 -1.14 1.90
C GLN A 132 -7.04 -0.58 1.77
N LYS A 133 -6.46 -0.01 2.82
CA LYS A 133 -5.11 0.60 2.76
C LYS A 133 -4.00 -0.35 2.32
N ALA A 134 -4.12 -1.64 2.62
CA ALA A 134 -3.13 -2.63 2.20
C ALA A 134 -3.18 -2.82 0.67
N ASP A 135 -4.39 -2.91 0.12
CA ASP A 135 -4.59 -3.03 -1.33
C ASP A 135 -4.15 -1.74 -2.06
N GLU A 136 -4.46 -0.57 -1.48
CA GLU A 136 -4.00 0.73 -2.01
C GLU A 136 -2.48 0.84 -2.04
N LYS A 137 -1.78 0.42 -0.97
CA LYS A 137 -0.32 0.41 -0.92
C LYS A 137 0.29 -0.53 -1.95
N LEU A 138 -0.29 -1.72 -2.10
CA LEU A 138 0.15 -2.67 -3.12
C LEU A 138 -0.07 -2.11 -4.52
N LYS A 139 -1.22 -1.49 -4.77
CA LYS A 139 -1.54 -0.85 -6.04
C LYS A 139 -0.56 0.28 -6.35
N ALA A 140 -0.31 1.18 -5.40
CA ALA A 140 0.64 2.29 -5.56
C ALA A 140 2.06 1.78 -5.85
N LYS A 141 2.53 0.74 -5.13
CA LYS A 141 3.82 0.10 -5.39
C LYS A 141 3.89 -0.51 -6.79
N ARG A 142 2.80 -1.16 -7.23
CA ARG A 142 2.72 -1.73 -8.59
C ARG A 142 2.79 -0.63 -9.64
N GLU A 143 2.03 0.45 -9.49
CA GLU A 143 2.02 1.59 -10.41
C GLU A 143 3.40 2.25 -10.50
N GLU A 144 4.11 2.39 -9.37
CA GLU A 144 5.49 2.88 -9.33
C GLU A 144 6.42 1.98 -10.14
N ILE A 145 6.35 0.66 -9.95
CA ILE A 145 7.15 -0.32 -10.69
C ILE A 145 6.78 -0.32 -12.18
N GLU A 146 5.49 -0.34 -12.52
CA GLU A 146 5.02 -0.31 -13.92
C GLU A 146 5.49 0.94 -14.66
N GLY A 147 5.59 2.07 -13.98
CA GLY A 147 6.15 3.30 -14.54
C GLY A 147 7.62 3.18 -14.95
N GLU A 148 8.37 2.25 -14.36
CA GLU A 148 9.78 2.03 -14.68
C GLU A 148 10.01 0.94 -15.74
N LEU A 149 9.02 0.07 -15.99
CA LEU A 149 9.14 -1.04 -16.95
C LEU A 149 9.51 -0.61 -18.38
N PRO A 150 8.98 0.50 -18.94
CA PRO A 150 9.38 0.95 -20.27
C PRO A 150 10.90 1.20 -20.37
N ARG A 151 11.48 1.85 -19.36
CA ARG A 151 12.92 2.09 -19.29
C ARG A 151 13.71 0.79 -19.10
N MET A 152 13.20 -0.13 -18.28
CA MET A 152 13.81 -1.45 -18.09
C MET A 152 13.85 -2.25 -19.38
N VAL A 153 12.76 -2.31 -20.12
CA VAL A 153 12.65 -3.01 -21.41
C VAL A 153 13.60 -2.42 -22.46
N ALA A 154 13.68 -1.08 -22.56
CA ALA A 154 14.61 -0.41 -23.47
C ALA A 154 16.08 -0.73 -23.12
N THR A 155 16.41 -0.80 -21.83
CA THR A 155 17.76 -1.17 -21.37
C THR A 155 18.06 -2.63 -21.72
N ILE A 156 17.13 -3.56 -21.47
CA ILE A 156 17.27 -4.98 -21.81
C ILE A 156 17.44 -5.16 -23.32
N GLU A 157 16.62 -4.50 -24.16
CA GLU A 157 16.73 -4.54 -25.62
C GLU A 157 18.14 -4.14 -26.09
N GLN A 158 18.66 -3.03 -25.55
CA GLN A 158 19.99 -2.55 -25.91
C GLN A 158 21.09 -3.53 -25.49
N GLU A 159 20.99 -4.10 -24.30
CA GLU A 159 22.00 -5.01 -23.77
C GLU A 159 21.98 -6.39 -24.44
N LEU A 160 20.81 -6.88 -24.86
CA LEU A 160 20.68 -8.14 -25.59
C LEU A 160 21.46 -8.15 -26.91
N LYS A 161 21.71 -6.97 -27.49
CA LYS A 161 22.55 -6.85 -28.71
C LYS A 161 24.03 -7.20 -28.46
N SER A 162 24.48 -7.10 -27.21
CA SER A 162 25.88 -7.35 -26.82
C SER A 162 26.07 -8.56 -25.93
N SER A 163 25.10 -8.92 -25.13
CA SER A 163 25.21 -10.01 -24.14
C SER A 163 23.85 -10.64 -23.86
N ARG A 164 23.84 -11.95 -23.59
CA ARG A 164 22.64 -12.69 -23.13
C ARG A 164 22.66 -12.97 -21.62
N ASN A 165 23.51 -12.26 -20.86
CA ASN A 165 23.60 -12.44 -19.41
C ASN A 165 22.48 -11.71 -18.68
N VAL A 166 21.36 -12.38 -18.46
CA VAL A 166 20.17 -11.84 -17.81
C VAL A 166 20.48 -11.29 -16.40
N ILE A 167 21.27 -12.00 -15.59
CA ILE A 167 21.64 -11.52 -14.25
C ILE A 167 22.39 -10.18 -14.33
N GLY A 168 23.40 -10.11 -15.20
CA GLY A 168 24.19 -8.89 -15.37
C GLY A 168 23.35 -7.70 -15.87
N MET A 169 22.37 -7.96 -16.76
CA MET A 169 21.42 -6.92 -17.21
C MET A 169 20.57 -6.38 -16.08
N LEU A 170 20.01 -7.27 -15.26
CA LEU A 170 19.18 -6.89 -14.11
C LEU A 170 20.00 -6.16 -13.02
N GLU A 171 21.24 -6.59 -12.77
CA GLU A 171 22.14 -5.92 -11.82
C GLU A 171 22.49 -4.50 -12.28
N ARG A 172 22.80 -4.30 -13.56
CA ARG A 172 23.08 -2.96 -14.10
C ARG A 172 21.86 -2.07 -14.08
N PHE A 173 20.70 -2.59 -14.46
CA PHE A 173 19.46 -1.81 -14.39
C PHE A 173 19.12 -1.41 -12.96
N LYS A 174 19.31 -2.31 -11.99
CA LYS A 174 19.03 -2.07 -10.56
C LYS A 174 19.73 -0.82 -10.02
N THR A 175 20.96 -0.50 -10.48
CA THR A 175 21.70 0.67 -10.00
C THR A 175 21.01 2.00 -10.28
N ASN A 176 20.12 2.03 -11.27
CA ASN A 176 19.37 3.21 -11.71
C ASN A 176 17.86 3.08 -11.49
N ALA A 177 17.40 1.99 -10.89
CA ALA A 177 15.99 1.76 -10.59
C ALA A 177 15.54 2.54 -9.35
N GLY A 178 14.25 2.88 -9.30
CA GLY A 178 13.64 3.48 -8.12
C GLY A 178 13.52 2.50 -6.95
N PRO A 179 13.21 2.99 -5.74
CA PRO A 179 13.28 2.20 -4.52
C PRO A 179 12.35 0.99 -4.51
N ALA A 180 11.16 1.10 -5.11
CA ALA A 180 10.19 0.02 -5.17
C ALA A 180 10.68 -1.14 -6.04
N LEU A 181 11.19 -0.83 -7.24
CA LEU A 181 11.71 -1.83 -8.17
C LEU A 181 13.06 -2.39 -7.72
N THR A 182 13.95 -1.57 -7.17
CA THR A 182 15.24 -2.01 -6.59
C THR A 182 15.02 -3.09 -5.54
N GLY A 183 14.09 -2.89 -4.60
CA GLY A 183 13.82 -3.88 -3.56
C GLY A 183 13.30 -5.21 -4.12
N GLU A 184 12.49 -5.18 -5.18
CA GLU A 184 12.01 -6.41 -5.84
C GLU A 184 13.09 -7.08 -6.68
N LEU A 185 13.97 -6.31 -7.34
CA LEU A 185 15.12 -6.85 -8.07
C LEU A 185 16.15 -7.48 -7.13
N ASP A 186 16.36 -6.94 -5.93
CA ASP A 186 17.22 -7.57 -4.92
C ASP A 186 16.72 -8.96 -4.54
N ILE A 187 15.41 -9.12 -4.32
CA ILE A 187 14.80 -10.41 -4.03
C ILE A 187 14.94 -11.35 -5.24
N LEU A 188 14.67 -10.86 -6.45
CA LEU A 188 14.79 -11.64 -7.67
C LEU A 188 16.23 -12.15 -7.87
N LEU A 189 17.22 -11.25 -7.77
CA LEU A 189 18.62 -11.61 -7.95
C LEU A 189 19.11 -12.62 -6.89
N ALA A 190 18.67 -12.48 -5.63
CA ALA A 190 18.94 -13.44 -4.58
C ALA A 190 18.31 -14.81 -4.89
N ASP A 191 17.05 -14.82 -5.36
CA ASP A 191 16.36 -16.03 -5.78
C ASP A 191 17.06 -16.70 -6.98
N MET A 192 17.50 -15.93 -7.97
CA MET A 192 18.21 -16.45 -9.14
C MET A 192 19.57 -17.07 -8.79
N ARG A 193 20.26 -16.52 -7.80
CA ARG A 193 21.55 -17.07 -7.31
C ARG A 193 21.38 -18.35 -6.51
N SER A 194 20.22 -18.55 -5.87
CA SER A 194 19.96 -19.71 -4.98
C SER A 194 19.12 -20.81 -5.61
N SER A 195 18.44 -20.54 -6.74
CA SER A 195 17.50 -21.48 -7.37
C SER A 195 17.52 -21.37 -8.90
N ASN A 196 16.63 -22.15 -9.56
CA ASN A 196 16.44 -22.07 -11.01
C ASN A 196 15.95 -20.68 -11.42
N TYR A 197 16.55 -20.11 -12.46
CA TYR A 197 16.27 -18.77 -12.96
C TYR A 197 14.82 -18.60 -13.42
N GLU A 198 14.25 -19.56 -14.13
CA GLU A 198 12.85 -19.51 -14.56
C GLU A 198 11.89 -19.51 -13.35
N ALA A 199 12.16 -20.36 -12.36
CA ALA A 199 11.36 -20.39 -11.15
C ALA A 199 11.47 -19.07 -10.34
N ALA A 200 12.64 -18.43 -10.30
CA ALA A 200 12.85 -17.15 -9.67
C ALA A 200 12.03 -16.03 -10.38
N LEU A 201 12.09 -16.00 -11.71
CA LEU A 201 11.32 -15.07 -12.52
C LEU A 201 9.80 -15.26 -12.36
N THR A 202 9.32 -16.51 -12.33
CA THR A 202 7.90 -16.81 -12.10
C THR A 202 7.45 -16.37 -10.70
N ARG A 203 8.28 -16.53 -9.66
CA ARG A 203 7.97 -16.03 -8.32
C ARG A 203 7.95 -14.50 -8.27
N PHE A 204 8.83 -13.84 -9.00
CA PHE A 204 8.85 -12.38 -9.12
C PHE A 204 7.57 -11.86 -9.77
N GLU A 205 7.13 -12.45 -10.89
CA GLU A 205 5.86 -12.16 -11.53
C GLU A 205 4.67 -12.34 -10.58
N ALA A 206 4.60 -13.49 -9.91
CA ALA A 206 3.50 -13.80 -8.99
C ALA A 206 3.40 -12.83 -7.80
N ARG A 207 4.51 -12.26 -7.33
CA ARG A 207 4.51 -11.28 -6.23
C ARG A 207 3.84 -9.96 -6.61
N LEU A 208 4.05 -9.49 -7.82
CA LEU A 208 3.56 -8.19 -8.27
C LEU A 208 2.24 -8.28 -9.03
N ASN A 209 1.98 -9.43 -9.69
CA ASN A 209 0.76 -9.71 -10.44
C ASN A 209 0.40 -8.54 -11.40
N SER A 210 1.36 -8.10 -12.20
CA SER A 210 1.22 -7.05 -13.20
C SER A 210 1.30 -7.62 -14.60
N PRO A 211 0.33 -7.35 -15.49
CA PRO A 211 0.38 -7.82 -16.88
C PRO A 211 1.64 -7.34 -17.63
N MET A 212 2.02 -6.07 -17.45
CA MET A 212 3.24 -5.53 -18.08
C MET A 212 4.49 -6.28 -17.62
N LEU A 213 4.58 -6.62 -16.32
CA LEU A 213 5.70 -7.40 -15.80
C LEU A 213 5.68 -8.83 -16.33
N SER A 214 4.51 -9.44 -16.50
CA SER A 214 4.38 -10.79 -17.09
C SER A 214 4.99 -10.86 -18.48
N ASP A 215 4.78 -9.84 -19.30
CA ASP A 215 5.39 -9.78 -20.64
C ASP A 215 6.91 -9.65 -20.58
N VAL A 216 7.44 -8.84 -19.66
CA VAL A 216 8.90 -8.74 -19.44
C VAL A 216 9.49 -10.08 -18.99
N VAL A 217 8.85 -10.74 -18.02
CA VAL A 217 9.29 -12.04 -17.48
C VAL A 217 9.27 -13.10 -18.57
N ARG A 218 8.23 -13.14 -19.40
CA ARG A 218 8.13 -14.07 -20.54
C ARG A 218 9.29 -13.88 -21.52
N GLY A 219 9.63 -12.63 -21.85
CA GLY A 219 10.77 -12.31 -22.69
C GLY A 219 12.10 -12.75 -22.08
N LEU A 220 12.30 -12.50 -20.77
CA LEU A 220 13.51 -12.93 -20.06
C LEU A 220 13.66 -14.46 -20.00
N ILE A 221 12.56 -15.19 -19.81
CA ILE A 221 12.55 -16.65 -19.87
C ILE A 221 12.94 -17.13 -21.27
N GLY A 222 12.45 -16.48 -22.34
CA GLY A 222 12.87 -16.77 -23.71
C GLY A 222 14.37 -16.58 -23.89
N VAL A 223 14.96 -15.51 -23.38
CA VAL A 223 16.43 -15.30 -23.42
C VAL A 223 17.18 -16.43 -22.74
N LEU A 224 16.71 -16.87 -21.55
CA LEU A 224 17.32 -17.98 -20.80
C LEU A 224 17.26 -19.31 -21.54
N ARG A 225 16.22 -19.54 -22.34
CA ARG A 225 16.06 -20.73 -23.19
C ARG A 225 16.87 -20.66 -24.48
N GLY A 226 17.45 -19.50 -24.79
CA GLY A 226 18.25 -19.29 -25.99
C GLY A 226 17.45 -18.78 -27.20
N ASP A 227 16.19 -18.41 -27.02
CA ASP A 227 15.35 -17.84 -28.08
C ASP A 227 15.92 -16.50 -28.57
N ASP A 228 15.62 -16.13 -29.83
CA ASP A 228 15.93 -14.81 -30.34
C ASP A 228 14.92 -13.77 -29.83
N SER A 229 15.14 -13.33 -28.60
CA SER A 229 14.23 -12.43 -27.89
C SER A 229 14.47 -10.94 -28.21
N VAL A 230 15.44 -10.59 -29.08
CA VAL A 230 15.73 -9.19 -29.44
C VAL A 230 14.50 -8.55 -30.08
N VAL A 231 13.91 -9.22 -31.07
CA VAL A 231 12.69 -8.74 -31.75
C VAL A 231 11.51 -8.62 -30.76
N TYR A 232 11.38 -9.58 -29.87
CA TYR A 232 10.35 -9.54 -28.83
C TYR A 232 10.49 -8.29 -27.95
N PHE A 233 11.69 -8.01 -27.44
CA PHE A 233 11.92 -6.82 -26.61
C PHE A 233 11.80 -5.51 -27.40
N GLN A 234 12.10 -5.48 -28.71
CA GLN A 234 11.83 -4.32 -29.55
C GLN A 234 10.33 -4.02 -29.67
N MET A 235 9.51 -5.05 -29.89
CA MET A 235 8.05 -4.89 -29.92
C MET A 235 7.53 -4.43 -28.55
N LEU A 236 7.98 -5.06 -27.48
CA LEU A 236 7.58 -4.72 -26.12
C LEU A 236 7.97 -3.29 -25.74
N ALA A 237 9.15 -2.82 -26.13
CA ALA A 237 9.60 -1.44 -25.93
C ALA A 237 8.69 -0.44 -26.65
N HIS A 238 8.28 -0.78 -27.88
CA HIS A 238 7.34 0.05 -28.64
C HIS A 238 5.97 0.14 -27.97
N ASP A 239 5.41 -0.99 -27.56
CA ASP A 239 4.10 -1.07 -26.91
C ASP A 239 4.09 -0.33 -25.57
N PHE A 240 5.13 -0.50 -24.76
CA PHE A 240 5.25 0.19 -23.47
C PHE A 240 5.40 1.70 -23.62
N LYS A 241 6.12 2.15 -24.65
CA LYS A 241 6.22 3.57 -25.00
C LYS A 241 4.85 4.16 -25.40
N GLN A 242 4.03 3.41 -26.09
CA GLN A 242 2.67 3.86 -26.44
C GLN A 242 1.79 3.98 -25.18
N ILE A 243 1.87 3.01 -24.27
CA ILE A 243 1.14 3.04 -23.00
C ILE A 243 1.56 4.25 -22.16
N GLU A 244 2.86 4.54 -22.09
CA GLU A 244 3.40 5.71 -21.37
C GLU A 244 2.87 7.02 -21.96
N LEU A 245 2.88 7.15 -23.29
CA LEU A 245 2.33 8.32 -23.99
C LEU A 245 0.83 8.49 -23.77
N GLN A 246 0.08 7.39 -23.67
CA GLN A 246 -1.36 7.46 -23.35
C GLN A 246 -1.60 7.89 -21.91
N ARG A 247 -0.80 7.43 -20.94
CA ARG A 247 -0.88 7.87 -19.53
C ARG A 247 -0.62 9.38 -19.41
N LEU A 248 0.44 9.88 -20.05
CA LEU A 248 0.79 11.31 -20.05
C LEU A 248 -0.26 12.23 -20.70
N LYS A 249 -1.09 11.69 -21.61
CA LYS A 249 -2.19 12.46 -22.23
C LYS A 249 -3.47 12.46 -21.37
N ALA A 250 -3.58 11.52 -20.44
CA ALA A 250 -4.76 11.37 -19.57
C ALA A 250 -4.62 12.15 -18.25
N GLU A 251 -3.42 12.59 -17.89
CA GLU A 251 -3.13 13.53 -16.79
C GLU A 251 -3.34 14.99 -17.22
#